data_7c590d4b9e26e79a03b34827c4e40053
#
_entry.id   7c590d4b9e26e79a03b34827c4e40053
#
_cell.length_a   1.000
_cell.length_b   1.000
_cell.length_c   1.000
_cell.angle_alpha   90.00
_cell.angle_beta   90.00
_cell.angle_gamma   90.00
#
_symmetry.space_group_name_H-M   'P 1'
#
loop_
_entity.id
_entity.type
_entity.pdbx_description
1 polymer ?
#
loop_
_entity_poly.entity_id
_entity_poly.type
_entity_poly.pdbx_seq_one_letter_code
_entity_poly.pdbx_strand_id
1 'polypeptide(L)'
;PYTTLFRSEVVRYGEIPSSKGLVIMDTPGFDVESVTGMVAGGSQVVLFTTGRGTPVGSPLAPVIKITGNPNVASWMKENIDFDASPVTLGDESLERAGERLFQKLISVVAGEQTASEILGHSETGITRIGPSL
;
A
#
# COMPACT_ATOMS: atom_id res chain seq x y z
N PRO A 1 -9.91 -24.46 10.56
CA PRO A 1 -11.07 -23.60 10.64
C PRO A 1 -10.75 -22.32 9.87
N TYR A 2 -11.42 -22.13 8.76
CA TYR A 2 -11.37 -20.88 8.01
C TYR A 2 -12.07 -19.85 8.89
N THR A 3 -11.31 -19.05 9.59
CA THR A 3 -11.82 -17.84 10.22
C THR A 3 -12.29 -16.95 9.08
N THR A 4 -13.60 -16.90 8.89
CA THR A 4 -14.21 -15.88 8.05
C THR A 4 -13.68 -14.55 8.55
N LEU A 5 -12.92 -13.84 7.70
CA LEU A 5 -12.44 -12.49 8.00
C LEU A 5 -13.67 -11.58 8.05
N PHE A 6 -14.33 -11.57 9.21
CA PHE A 6 -15.37 -10.59 9.44
C PHE A 6 -14.70 -9.23 9.56
N ARG A 7 -15.24 -8.24 8.83
CA ARG A 7 -14.94 -6.85 9.06
C ARG A 7 -15.21 -6.54 10.53
N SER A 8 -14.13 -6.21 11.25
CA SER A 8 -14.23 -5.94 12.69
C SER A 8 -14.75 -4.53 12.96
N GLU A 9 -14.39 -3.57 12.09
CA GLU A 9 -14.71 -2.16 12.28
C GLU A 9 -14.68 -1.39 10.96
N VAL A 10 -15.43 -0.29 10.90
CA VAL A 10 -15.31 0.75 9.88
C VAL A 10 -14.99 2.05 10.62
N VAL A 11 -13.88 2.69 10.25
CA VAL A 11 -13.41 3.91 10.89
C VAL A 11 -13.45 5.09 9.92
N ARG A 12 -13.51 6.30 10.46
CA ARG A 12 -13.39 7.54 9.70
C ARG A 12 -11.93 7.78 9.31
N TYR A 13 -11.75 8.73 8.40
CA TYR A 13 -10.42 9.15 7.96
C TYR A 13 -9.49 9.52 9.12
N GLY A 14 -8.34 8.85 9.21
CA GLY A 14 -7.35 9.06 10.26
C GLY A 14 -7.74 8.61 11.67
N GLU A 15 -8.90 7.98 11.84
CA GLU A 15 -9.35 7.47 13.14
C GLU A 15 -8.59 6.18 13.51
N ILE A 16 -8.15 6.12 14.77
CA ILE A 16 -7.44 4.93 15.27
C ILE A 16 -8.46 3.82 15.54
N PRO A 17 -8.29 2.62 14.95
CA PRO A 17 -9.17 1.49 15.21
C PRO A 17 -9.20 1.10 16.68
N SER A 18 -10.39 0.79 17.19
CA SER A 18 -10.59 0.25 18.55
C SER A 18 -10.53 -1.27 18.59
N SER A 19 -10.76 -1.92 17.45
CA SER A 19 -10.81 -3.38 17.30
C SER A 19 -9.60 -3.93 16.56
N LYS A 20 -9.26 -5.19 16.84
CA LYS A 20 -8.28 -5.96 16.07
C LYS A 20 -8.98 -6.70 14.92
N GLY A 21 -8.27 -6.98 13.85
CA GLY A 21 -8.74 -7.74 12.70
C GLY A 21 -8.85 -6.89 11.44
N LEU A 22 -9.81 -7.20 10.56
CA LEU A 22 -10.02 -6.45 9.32
C LEU A 22 -10.79 -5.16 9.62
N VAL A 23 -10.11 -4.04 9.49
CA VAL A 23 -10.69 -2.70 9.62
C VAL A 23 -10.73 -2.02 8.26
N ILE A 24 -11.81 -1.31 7.97
CA ILE A 24 -11.96 -0.50 6.76
C ILE A 24 -11.96 0.97 7.18
N MET A 25 -11.07 1.76 6.59
CA MET A 25 -11.05 3.22 6.78
C MET A 25 -11.72 3.90 5.57
N ASP A 26 -12.61 4.83 5.84
CA ASP A 26 -13.17 5.71 4.81
C ASP A 26 -12.12 6.75 4.40
N THR A 27 -11.49 6.54 3.24
CA THR A 27 -10.43 7.40 2.72
C THR A 27 -10.82 8.02 1.38
N PRO A 28 -10.29 9.21 1.02
CA PRO A 28 -10.34 9.70 -0.35
C PRO A 28 -9.66 8.75 -1.34
N GLY A 29 -10.01 8.84 -2.62
CA GLY A 29 -9.41 8.04 -3.67
C GLY A 29 -8.02 8.49 -4.14
N PHE A 30 -7.48 9.59 -3.57
CA PHE A 30 -6.13 10.08 -3.91
C PHE A 30 -5.06 9.40 -3.07
N ASP A 31 -3.97 9.03 -3.73
CA ASP A 31 -2.87 8.25 -3.16
C ASP A 31 -2.32 8.86 -1.87
N VAL A 32 -1.89 10.12 -1.93
CA VAL A 32 -1.24 10.82 -0.80
C VAL A 32 -2.19 10.97 0.39
N GLU A 33 -3.44 11.38 0.14
CA GLU A 33 -4.44 11.56 1.19
C GLU A 33 -4.82 10.22 1.83
N SER A 34 -5.02 9.17 1.03
CA SER A 34 -5.34 7.84 1.52
C SER A 34 -4.21 7.27 2.40
N VAL A 35 -2.97 7.34 1.94
CA VAL A 35 -1.79 6.89 2.71
C VAL A 35 -1.66 7.68 4.01
N THR A 36 -1.80 9.02 3.95
CA THR A 36 -1.75 9.89 5.13
C THR A 36 -2.80 9.48 6.17
N GLY A 37 -4.04 9.23 5.74
CA GLY A 37 -5.13 8.82 6.63
C GLY A 37 -4.86 7.46 7.31
N MET A 38 -4.40 6.47 6.54
CA MET A 38 -4.07 5.15 7.09
C MET A 38 -2.91 5.21 8.09
N VAL A 39 -1.88 5.98 7.80
CA VAL A 39 -0.73 6.17 8.70
C VAL A 39 -1.15 6.92 9.96
N ALA A 40 -1.97 7.98 9.84
CA ALA A 40 -2.55 8.68 10.99
C ALA A 40 -3.41 7.77 11.87
N GLY A 41 -4.13 6.81 11.25
CA GLY A 41 -4.89 5.76 11.93
C GLY A 41 -4.04 4.65 12.57
N GLY A 42 -2.71 4.71 12.45
CA GLY A 42 -1.78 3.80 13.12
C GLY A 42 -1.18 2.71 12.25
N SER A 43 -1.31 2.78 10.92
CA SER A 43 -0.64 1.82 10.03
C SER A 43 0.88 1.93 10.14
N GLN A 44 1.55 0.80 10.39
CA GLN A 44 3.01 0.71 10.55
C GLN A 44 3.73 0.43 9.22
N VAL A 45 3.03 -0.11 8.25
CA VAL A 45 3.47 -0.36 6.89
C VAL A 45 2.26 -0.29 5.96
N VAL A 46 2.46 0.22 4.75
CA VAL A 46 1.42 0.33 3.74
C VAL A 46 1.76 -0.55 2.54
N LEU A 47 0.84 -1.43 2.16
CA LEU A 47 0.88 -2.16 0.89
C LEU A 47 0.00 -1.39 -0.10
N PHE A 48 0.61 -0.71 -1.06
CA PHE A 48 -0.09 0.18 -1.98
C PHE A 48 -0.14 -0.41 -3.40
N THR A 49 -1.34 -0.79 -3.84
CA THR A 49 -1.56 -1.32 -5.20
C THR A 49 -1.83 -0.19 -6.17
N THR A 50 -1.15 -0.21 -7.33
CA THR A 50 -1.31 0.81 -8.37
C THR A 50 -1.33 0.22 -9.77
N GLY A 51 -2.28 0.66 -10.59
CA GLY A 51 -2.36 0.28 -12.01
C GLY A 51 -1.66 1.24 -12.95
N ARG A 52 -1.43 2.49 -12.51
CA ARG A 52 -0.78 3.56 -13.31
C ARG A 52 0.62 3.91 -12.82
N GLY A 53 1.00 3.37 -11.67
CA GLY A 53 2.21 3.77 -10.98
C GLY A 53 2.00 5.03 -10.13
N THR A 54 2.78 5.15 -9.08
CA THR A 54 2.80 6.31 -8.19
C THR A 54 4.17 6.41 -7.54
N PRO A 55 4.72 7.61 -7.33
CA PRO A 55 5.95 7.81 -6.56
C PRO A 55 5.68 7.87 -5.04
N VAL A 56 4.42 7.92 -4.61
CA VAL A 56 4.02 8.25 -3.24
C VAL A 56 4.81 7.47 -2.19
N GLY A 57 5.28 8.20 -1.19
CA GLY A 57 5.90 7.71 0.03
C GLY A 57 5.22 8.28 1.26
N SER A 58 5.75 7.96 2.42
CA SER A 58 5.33 8.57 3.69
C SER A 58 6.55 8.74 4.60
N PRO A 59 6.66 9.87 5.33
CA PRO A 59 7.77 10.09 6.25
C PRO A 59 7.68 9.27 7.54
N LEU A 60 6.54 8.61 7.79
CA LEU A 60 6.25 7.96 9.08
C LEU A 60 6.11 6.43 8.97
N ALA A 61 5.86 5.90 7.78
CA ALA A 61 5.70 4.47 7.58
C ALA A 61 6.16 4.07 6.17
N PRO A 62 6.83 2.93 5.98
CA PRO A 62 7.23 2.46 4.66
C PRO A 62 6.01 2.15 3.79
N VAL A 63 6.08 2.54 2.51
CA VAL A 63 5.04 2.29 1.51
C VAL A 63 5.59 1.35 0.43
N ILE A 64 5.16 0.10 0.46
CA ILE A 64 5.51 -0.92 -0.54
C ILE A 64 4.54 -0.79 -1.73
N LYS A 65 5.04 -0.30 -2.85
CA LYS A 65 4.25 -0.13 -4.07
C LYS A 65 4.23 -1.39 -4.91
N ILE A 66 3.03 -1.84 -5.24
CA ILE A 66 2.74 -3.11 -5.92
C ILE A 66 2.05 -2.79 -7.24
N THR A 67 2.51 -3.37 -8.34
CA THR A 67 1.80 -3.26 -9.62
C THR A 67 1.64 -4.61 -10.30
N GLY A 68 0.45 -4.86 -10.87
CA GLY A 68 0.20 -5.98 -11.79
C GLY A 68 0.29 -5.55 -13.28
N ASN A 69 0.64 -4.30 -13.55
CA ASN A 69 0.75 -3.77 -14.91
C ASN A 69 2.19 -3.88 -15.40
N PRO A 70 2.49 -4.71 -16.43
CA PRO A 70 3.85 -4.92 -16.91
C PRO A 70 4.49 -3.65 -17.49
N ASN A 71 3.69 -2.74 -18.06
CA ASN A 71 4.22 -1.47 -18.54
C ASN A 71 4.70 -0.59 -17.39
N VAL A 72 3.92 -0.50 -16.32
CA VAL A 72 4.28 0.27 -15.12
C VAL A 72 5.50 -0.33 -14.44
N ALA A 73 5.56 -1.65 -14.30
CA ALA A 73 6.72 -2.36 -13.76
C ALA A 73 8.00 -2.05 -14.54
N SER A 74 7.89 -1.85 -15.86
CA SER A 74 9.02 -1.49 -16.73
C SER A 74 9.38 0.01 -16.64
N TRP A 75 8.38 0.90 -16.77
CA TRP A 75 8.62 2.36 -16.90
C TRP A 75 8.95 3.02 -15.56
N MET A 76 8.34 2.53 -14.47
CA MET A 76 8.51 3.06 -13.13
C MET A 76 9.29 2.10 -12.21
N LYS A 77 10.22 1.35 -12.80
CA LYS A 77 11.01 0.34 -12.09
C LYS A 77 11.65 0.87 -10.81
N GLU A 78 12.09 2.13 -10.80
CA GLU A 78 12.73 2.76 -9.64
C GLU A 78 11.71 3.14 -8.54
N ASN A 79 10.42 3.20 -8.88
CA ASN A 79 9.36 3.58 -7.94
C ASN A 79 8.54 2.38 -7.43
N ILE A 80 8.62 1.22 -8.09
CA ILE A 80 7.83 0.03 -7.76
C ILE A 80 8.68 -0.92 -6.92
N ASP A 81 8.13 -1.33 -5.78
CA ASP A 81 8.80 -2.24 -4.85
C ASP A 81 8.52 -3.72 -5.16
N PHE A 82 7.35 -4.00 -5.75
CA PHE A 82 6.92 -5.36 -6.04
C PHE A 82 6.19 -5.45 -7.40
N ASP A 83 6.78 -6.23 -8.29
CA ASP A 83 6.18 -6.55 -9.60
C ASP A 83 5.34 -7.84 -9.48
N ALA A 84 4.02 -7.68 -9.59
CA ALA A 84 3.02 -8.74 -9.68
C ALA A 84 2.55 -9.00 -11.13
N SER A 85 3.16 -8.36 -12.14
CA SER A 85 2.75 -8.53 -13.53
C SER A 85 2.89 -9.98 -14.06
N PRO A 86 3.81 -10.83 -13.57
CA PRO A 86 3.83 -12.23 -13.96
C PRO A 86 2.52 -12.98 -13.67
N VAL A 87 1.79 -12.60 -12.61
CA VAL A 87 0.45 -13.16 -12.34
C VAL A 87 -0.55 -12.74 -13.41
N THR A 88 -0.53 -11.47 -13.79
CA THR A 88 -1.42 -10.93 -14.83
C THR A 88 -1.14 -11.55 -16.20
N LEU A 89 0.10 -11.87 -16.49
CA LEU A 89 0.55 -12.51 -17.73
C LEU A 89 0.34 -14.03 -17.73
N GLY A 90 0.04 -14.64 -16.58
CA GLY A 90 -0.13 -16.09 -16.44
C GLY A 90 1.17 -16.87 -16.25
N ASP A 91 2.28 -16.18 -16.01
CA ASP A 91 3.62 -16.77 -15.84
C ASP A 91 3.89 -17.21 -14.38
N GLU A 92 3.08 -16.74 -13.44
CA GLU A 92 3.20 -17.05 -12.02
C GLU A 92 1.83 -17.27 -11.38
N SER A 93 1.74 -18.21 -10.42
CA SER A 93 0.51 -18.38 -9.65
C SER A 93 0.34 -17.28 -8.58
N LEU A 94 -0.91 -17.01 -8.20
CA LEU A 94 -1.23 -16.02 -7.16
C LEU A 94 -0.60 -16.41 -5.81
N GLU A 95 -0.58 -17.70 -5.48
CA GLU A 95 0.01 -18.23 -4.24
C GLU A 95 1.51 -17.90 -4.17
N ARG A 96 2.24 -18.16 -5.26
CA ARG A 96 3.68 -17.87 -5.32
C ARG A 96 3.98 -16.38 -5.26
N ALA A 97 3.20 -15.56 -5.95
CA ALA A 97 3.30 -14.10 -5.84
C ALA A 97 3.02 -13.63 -4.42
N GLY A 98 2.01 -14.22 -3.74
CA GLY A 98 1.69 -13.94 -2.35
C GLY A 98 2.85 -14.26 -1.40
N GLU A 99 3.52 -15.40 -1.59
CA GLU A 99 4.71 -15.78 -0.82
C GLU A 99 5.85 -14.77 -1.02
N ARG A 100 6.13 -14.37 -2.27
CA ARG A 100 7.14 -13.35 -2.57
C ARG A 100 6.80 -11.99 -1.94
N LEU A 101 5.53 -11.57 -2.01
CA LEU A 101 5.08 -10.32 -1.40
C LEU A 101 5.23 -10.36 0.11
N PHE A 102 4.90 -11.49 0.73
CA PHE A 102 5.08 -11.67 2.18
C PHE A 102 6.55 -11.58 2.58
N GLN A 103 7.47 -12.20 1.82
CA GLN A 103 8.90 -12.07 2.06
C GLN A 103 9.38 -10.61 1.92
N LYS A 104 8.90 -9.89 0.90
CA LYS A 104 9.20 -8.45 0.73
C LYS A 104 8.71 -7.63 1.93
N LEU A 105 7.49 -7.89 2.40
CA LEU A 105 6.95 -7.25 3.60
C LEU A 105 7.86 -7.48 4.82
N ILE A 106 8.27 -8.73 5.07
CA ILE A 106 9.16 -9.08 6.20
C ILE A 106 10.50 -8.36 6.07
N SER A 107 11.09 -8.29 4.89
CA SER A 107 12.35 -7.58 4.65
C SER A 107 12.22 -6.09 4.97
N VAL A 108 11.15 -5.44 4.53
CA VAL A 108 10.88 -4.02 4.81
C VAL A 108 10.66 -3.77 6.30
N VAL A 109 9.89 -4.63 6.97
CA VAL A 109 9.70 -4.54 8.42
C VAL A 109 11.01 -4.77 9.18
N ALA A 110 11.94 -5.55 8.62
CA ALA A 110 13.29 -5.76 9.18
C ALA A 110 14.27 -4.63 8.86
N GLY A 111 13.86 -3.58 8.12
CA GLY A 111 14.67 -2.39 7.85
C GLY A 111 15.16 -2.24 6.41
N GLU A 112 14.74 -3.09 5.46
CA GLU A 112 14.97 -2.83 4.04
C GLU A 112 14.18 -1.59 3.61
N GLN A 113 14.86 -0.62 2.99
CA GLN A 113 14.22 0.60 2.51
C GLN A 113 13.34 0.32 1.29
N THR A 114 12.19 0.96 1.24
CA THR A 114 11.32 1.00 0.07
C THR A 114 11.88 1.94 -1.00
N ALA A 115 11.40 1.80 -2.23
CA ALA A 115 11.78 2.67 -3.34
C ALA A 115 11.50 4.16 -3.03
N SER A 116 10.38 4.46 -2.37
CA SER A 116 10.06 5.84 -1.96
C SER A 116 11.04 6.39 -0.92
N GLU A 117 11.47 5.59 0.04
CA GLU A 117 12.48 6.00 1.03
C GLU A 117 13.83 6.26 0.39
N ILE A 118 14.28 5.39 -0.52
CA ILE A 118 15.53 5.55 -1.27
C ILE A 118 15.51 6.83 -2.12
N LEU A 119 14.37 7.13 -2.76
CA LEU A 119 14.20 8.32 -3.61
C LEU A 119 13.86 9.59 -2.82
N GLY A 120 13.63 9.49 -1.52
CA GLY A 120 13.30 10.63 -0.66
C GLY A 120 11.88 11.17 -0.82
N HIS A 121 10.96 10.34 -1.30
CA HIS A 121 9.53 10.67 -1.38
C HIS A 121 8.88 10.60 0.01
N SER A 122 8.29 11.71 0.44
CA SER A 122 7.72 11.86 1.79
C SER A 122 6.47 12.74 1.77
N GLU A 123 5.60 12.49 0.81
CA GLU A 123 4.41 13.29 0.59
C GLU A 123 3.39 13.07 1.73
N THR A 124 2.80 14.15 2.17
CA THR A 124 1.66 14.15 3.09
C THR A 124 0.55 15.02 2.54
N GLY A 125 -0.69 14.57 2.66
CA GLY A 125 -1.86 15.32 2.20
C GLY A 125 -2.95 15.32 3.24
N ILE A 126 -3.56 16.49 3.47
CA ILE A 126 -4.72 16.62 4.35
C ILE A 126 -5.98 16.54 3.51
N THR A 127 -6.89 15.66 3.91
CA THR A 127 -8.21 15.56 3.28
C THR A 127 -8.95 16.89 3.28
N ARG A 128 -9.49 17.26 2.13
CA ARG A 128 -10.35 18.44 1.97
C ARG A 128 -11.81 18.01 1.97
N ILE A 129 -12.66 18.82 2.61
CA ILE A 129 -14.11 18.72 2.44
C ILE A 129 -14.45 19.45 1.14
N GLY A 130 -14.64 18.73 0.05
CA GLY A 130 -14.95 19.30 -1.28
C GLY A 130 -14.73 18.27 -2.39
N PRO A 131 -15.23 18.54 -3.61
CA PRO A 131 -14.94 17.66 -4.73
C PRO A 131 -13.44 17.64 -5.01
N SER A 132 -12.88 16.47 -5.06
CA SER A 132 -11.54 16.25 -5.59
C SER A 132 -11.62 16.37 -7.12
N LEU A 133 -10.85 17.26 -7.70
CA LEU A 133 -10.76 17.47 -9.15
C LEU A 133 -10.02 16.32 -9.83
#